data_85cef64adcbbc21110f08fa80eb30eae
#
_entry.id   85cef64adcbbc21110f08fa80eb30eae
#
_cell.length_a   1.000
_cell.length_b   1.000
_cell.length_c   1.000
_cell.angle_alpha   90.00
_cell.angle_beta   90.00
_cell.angle_gamma   90.00
#
_symmetry.space_group_name_H-M   'P 1'
#
loop_
_entity.id
_entity.type
_entity.pdbx_description
1 polymer ?
#
loop_
_entity_poly.entity_id
_entity_poly.type
_entity_poly.pdbx_seq_one_letter_code
_entity_poly.pdbx_strand_id
1 'polypeptide(L)'
;QSTTASDSDYDLDTNIIDILEVNLRDANNLDTTLTRISRADYHMLPNKSSEGKPSQFYFERTTTPTLFLYPTPDLSTYSVRYYFLKRLDDIDVPSDNANVPFRFLPCLTAGMAYYLAMKKAPDRVSLLKAVYDEEFKRAMDEDRDRASFSAVPGRSYFNNY
;
A
#
# COMPACT_ATOMS: atom_id res chain seq x y z
N GLN A 1 8.71 -9.27 -7.76
CA GLN A 1 9.63 -10.23 -7.15
C GLN A 1 9.41 -11.62 -7.75
N SER A 2 10.48 -12.33 -8.12
CA SER A 2 10.36 -13.74 -8.55
C SER A 2 10.12 -14.62 -7.34
N THR A 3 9.35 -15.71 -7.53
CA THR A 3 9.19 -16.73 -6.50
C THR A 3 10.32 -17.74 -6.55
N THR A 4 10.58 -18.41 -5.44
CA THR A 4 11.42 -19.60 -5.36
C THR A 4 10.49 -20.78 -5.10
N ALA A 5 10.70 -21.90 -5.78
CA ALA A 5 9.91 -23.11 -5.50
C ALA A 5 10.17 -23.59 -4.07
N SER A 6 9.11 -24.02 -3.39
CA SER A 6 9.12 -24.49 -1.99
C SER A 6 9.48 -23.41 -0.95
N ASP A 7 9.43 -22.11 -1.33
CA ASP A 7 9.63 -21.00 -0.43
C ASP A 7 8.31 -20.27 -0.21
N SER A 8 7.88 -20.15 1.03
CA SER A 8 6.58 -19.56 1.39
C SER A 8 6.67 -18.11 1.85
N ASP A 9 7.86 -17.65 2.23
CA ASP A 9 8.08 -16.33 2.84
C ASP A 9 9.13 -15.53 2.07
N TYR A 10 8.83 -14.25 1.90
CA TYR A 10 9.64 -13.31 1.13
C TYR A 10 9.84 -12.03 1.92
N ASP A 11 11.07 -11.77 2.29
CA ASP A 11 11.44 -10.51 2.93
C ASP A 11 11.33 -9.36 1.92
N LEU A 12 10.73 -8.27 2.36
CA LEU A 12 10.51 -7.06 1.57
C LEU A 12 11.35 -5.89 2.09
N ASP A 13 11.38 -4.80 1.31
CA ASP A 13 12.06 -3.57 1.72
C ASP A 13 11.48 -3.05 3.04
N THR A 14 12.36 -2.69 3.98
CA THR A 14 12.02 -2.16 5.31
C THR A 14 11.19 -0.88 5.27
N ASN A 15 11.19 -0.16 4.14
CA ASN A 15 10.38 1.02 3.92
C ASN A 15 8.92 0.71 3.56
N ILE A 16 8.56 -0.57 3.34
CA ILE A 16 7.19 -0.98 3.03
C ILE A 16 6.36 -1.00 4.33
N ILE A 17 5.32 -0.18 4.36
CA ILE A 17 4.40 -0.07 5.51
C ILE A 17 3.28 -1.09 5.41
N ASP A 18 2.71 -1.27 4.22
CA ASP A 18 1.61 -2.19 3.97
C ASP A 18 1.53 -2.61 2.51
N ILE A 19 0.94 -3.76 2.25
CA ILE A 19 0.62 -4.25 0.91
C ILE A 19 -0.89 -4.10 0.71
N LEU A 20 -1.28 -3.44 -0.38
CA LEU A 20 -2.68 -3.19 -0.70
C LEU A 20 -3.27 -4.35 -1.52
N GLU A 21 -2.54 -4.78 -2.55
CA GLU A 21 -2.97 -5.78 -3.50
C GLU A 21 -1.78 -6.63 -3.96
N VAL A 22 -2.00 -7.92 -4.16
CA VAL A 22 -0.99 -8.86 -4.66
C VAL A 22 -1.56 -9.64 -5.84
N ASN A 23 -0.81 -9.66 -6.94
CA ASN A 23 -1.10 -10.44 -8.12
C ASN A 23 0.03 -11.43 -8.40
N LEU A 24 -0.33 -12.67 -8.64
CA LEU A 24 0.59 -13.72 -9.07
C LEU A 24 0.58 -13.80 -10.60
N ARG A 25 1.72 -13.59 -11.21
CA ARG A 25 1.91 -13.77 -12.66
C ARG A 25 2.54 -15.11 -12.95
N ASP A 26 1.95 -15.88 -13.84
CA ASP A 26 2.50 -17.15 -14.31
C ASP A 26 3.44 -16.97 -15.51
N ALA A 27 4.01 -18.08 -15.98
CA ALA A 27 4.90 -18.11 -17.13
C ALA A 27 4.23 -17.65 -18.46
N ASN A 28 2.91 -17.69 -18.53
CA ASN A 28 2.12 -17.24 -19.68
C ASN A 28 1.73 -15.76 -19.60
N ASN A 29 2.26 -15.01 -18.63
CA ASN A 29 1.90 -13.63 -18.33
C ASN A 29 0.43 -13.43 -17.86
N LEU A 30 -0.22 -14.49 -17.38
CA LEU A 30 -1.55 -14.39 -16.80
C LEU A 30 -1.47 -13.97 -15.33
N ASP A 31 -2.12 -12.88 -14.99
CA ASP A 31 -2.19 -12.35 -13.63
C ASP A 31 -3.41 -12.94 -12.89
N THR A 32 -3.17 -13.45 -11.69
CA THR A 32 -4.20 -13.94 -10.77
C THR A 32 -4.09 -13.16 -9.47
N THR A 33 -5.16 -12.47 -9.06
CA THR A 33 -5.19 -11.72 -7.79
C THR A 33 -5.25 -12.69 -6.62
N LEU A 34 -4.40 -12.47 -5.62
CA LEU A 34 -4.37 -13.24 -4.39
C LEU A 34 -5.29 -12.62 -3.34
N THR A 35 -5.92 -13.46 -2.51
CA THR A 35 -6.76 -13.00 -1.42
C THR A 35 -5.93 -12.76 -0.17
N ARG A 36 -6.07 -11.57 0.44
CA ARG A 36 -5.42 -11.28 1.72
C ARG A 36 -6.12 -12.03 2.84
N ILE A 37 -5.35 -12.74 3.66
CA ILE A 37 -5.84 -13.40 4.87
C ILE A 37 -5.29 -12.72 6.13
N SER A 38 -6.02 -12.88 7.24
CA SER A 38 -5.58 -12.34 8.52
C SER A 38 -4.47 -13.21 9.13
N ARG A 39 -3.75 -12.64 10.12
CA ARG A 39 -2.77 -13.40 10.90
C ARG A 39 -3.40 -14.64 11.56
N ALA A 40 -4.62 -14.50 12.08
CA ALA A 40 -5.32 -15.61 12.72
C ALA A 40 -5.62 -16.73 11.73
N ASP A 41 -6.14 -16.38 10.54
CA ASP A 41 -6.45 -17.35 9.49
C ASP A 41 -5.18 -18.05 9.01
N TYR A 42 -4.09 -17.31 8.81
CA TYR A 42 -2.80 -17.90 8.43
C TYR A 42 -2.30 -18.91 9.48
N HIS A 43 -2.41 -18.58 10.78
CA HIS A 43 -2.01 -19.49 11.84
C HIS A 43 -2.91 -20.73 11.96
N MET A 44 -4.17 -20.63 11.56
CA MET A 44 -5.13 -21.75 11.56
C MET A 44 -4.92 -22.73 10.38
N LEU A 45 -4.10 -22.39 9.40
CA LEU A 45 -3.81 -23.28 8.28
C LEU A 45 -3.15 -24.57 8.79
N PRO A 46 -3.74 -25.74 8.52
CA PRO A 46 -3.26 -27.02 9.09
C PRO A 46 -1.90 -27.46 8.53
N ASN A 47 -1.61 -27.15 7.27
CA ASN A 47 -0.34 -27.46 6.61
C ASN A 47 0.14 -26.26 5.80
N LYS A 48 1.09 -25.52 6.36
CA LYS A 48 1.67 -24.33 5.72
C LYS A 48 2.68 -24.68 4.61
N SER A 49 3.19 -25.91 4.61
CA SER A 49 4.10 -26.43 3.59
C SER A 49 3.38 -27.12 2.43
N SER A 50 2.05 -26.94 2.31
CA SER A 50 1.31 -27.45 1.16
C SER A 50 1.73 -26.71 -0.09
N GLU A 51 2.31 -27.41 -1.06
CA GLU A 51 2.78 -26.84 -2.32
C GLU A 51 1.65 -26.73 -3.34
N GLY A 52 1.70 -25.68 -4.17
CA GLY A 52 0.75 -25.44 -5.23
C GLY A 52 0.79 -24.01 -5.75
N LYS A 53 -0.11 -23.68 -6.68
CA LYS A 53 -0.25 -22.30 -7.15
C LYS A 53 -0.79 -21.43 -6.01
N PRO A 54 -0.06 -20.38 -5.58
CA PRO A 54 -0.53 -19.46 -4.54
C PRO A 54 -1.88 -18.82 -4.89
N SER A 55 -2.76 -18.74 -3.90
CA SER A 55 -4.09 -18.12 -4.01
C SER A 55 -4.38 -17.12 -2.91
N GLN A 56 -3.62 -17.18 -1.83
CA GLN A 56 -3.76 -16.33 -0.66
C GLN A 56 -2.42 -15.76 -0.24
N PHE A 57 -2.46 -14.63 0.46
CA PHE A 57 -1.26 -14.06 1.05
C PHE A 57 -1.54 -13.49 2.45
N TYR A 58 -0.53 -13.54 3.29
CA TYR A 58 -0.48 -12.87 4.58
C TYR A 58 0.74 -11.94 4.60
N PHE A 59 0.57 -10.73 5.10
CA PHE A 59 1.65 -9.75 5.23
C PHE A 59 1.93 -9.46 6.71
N GLU A 60 3.16 -9.75 7.13
CA GLU A 60 3.63 -9.49 8.48
C GLU A 60 4.38 -8.16 8.55
N ARG A 61 3.87 -7.26 9.43
CA ARG A 61 4.44 -5.92 9.63
C ARG A 61 5.42 -5.95 10.79
N THR A 62 6.64 -6.34 10.51
CA THR A 62 7.75 -6.32 11.45
C THR A 62 8.81 -5.32 10.98
N THR A 63 9.95 -5.25 11.68
CA THR A 63 11.09 -4.42 11.27
C THR A 63 11.60 -4.82 9.88
N THR A 64 11.56 -6.12 9.57
CA THR A 64 11.73 -6.65 8.21
C THR A 64 10.37 -7.17 7.76
N PRO A 65 9.61 -6.40 6.94
CA PRO A 65 8.28 -6.82 6.51
C PRO A 65 8.38 -8.10 5.66
N THR A 66 7.55 -9.09 5.94
CA THR A 66 7.58 -10.38 5.26
C THR A 66 6.23 -10.69 4.61
N LEU A 67 6.27 -11.10 3.36
CA LEU A 67 5.11 -11.56 2.60
C LEU A 67 5.07 -13.08 2.60
N PHE A 68 4.00 -13.65 3.15
CA PHE A 68 3.75 -15.09 3.13
C PHE A 68 2.75 -15.43 2.03
N LEU A 69 3.07 -16.45 1.23
CA LEU A 69 2.19 -16.98 0.19
C LEU A 69 1.62 -18.33 0.61
N TYR A 70 0.36 -18.57 0.26
CA TYR A 70 -0.30 -19.85 0.51
C TYR A 70 -1.21 -20.26 -0.67
N PRO A 71 -1.14 -21.52 -1.11
CA PRO A 71 -0.10 -22.52 -0.87
C PRO A 71 1.32 -22.05 -1.20
N THR A 72 2.31 -22.74 -0.65
CA THR A 72 3.73 -22.51 -1.00
C THR A 72 3.92 -22.69 -2.51
N PRO A 73 4.60 -21.78 -3.22
CA PRO A 73 4.80 -21.91 -4.65
C PRO A 73 5.46 -23.23 -5.06
N ASP A 74 4.84 -23.96 -5.95
CA ASP A 74 5.37 -25.21 -6.54
C ASP A 74 6.34 -24.98 -7.69
N LEU A 75 6.33 -23.75 -8.27
CA LEU A 75 7.16 -23.37 -9.41
C LEU A 75 7.92 -22.07 -9.16
N SER A 76 9.17 -22.02 -9.61
CA SER A 76 10.00 -20.80 -9.61
C SER A 76 9.69 -19.85 -10.78
N THR A 77 8.77 -20.23 -11.68
CA THR A 77 8.38 -19.41 -12.83
C THR A 77 7.34 -18.34 -12.50
N TYR A 78 6.77 -18.39 -11.31
CA TYR A 78 5.85 -17.35 -10.87
C TYR A 78 6.57 -16.05 -10.54
N SER A 79 5.90 -14.93 -10.76
CA SER A 79 6.38 -13.64 -10.29
C SER A 79 5.26 -12.91 -9.53
N VAL A 80 5.61 -12.43 -8.34
CA VAL A 80 4.68 -11.69 -7.48
C VAL A 80 4.77 -10.21 -7.81
N ARG A 81 3.63 -9.60 -8.12
CA ARG A 81 3.46 -8.17 -8.33
C ARG A 81 2.55 -7.64 -7.24
N TYR A 82 2.94 -6.56 -6.59
CA TYR A 82 2.15 -6.02 -5.50
C TYR A 82 2.14 -4.49 -5.53
N TYR A 83 1.01 -3.91 -5.11
CA TYR A 83 0.88 -2.50 -4.78
C TYR A 83 1.08 -2.34 -3.28
N PHE A 84 1.88 -1.36 -2.90
CA PHE A 84 2.28 -1.20 -1.51
C PHE A 84 2.31 0.27 -1.10
N LEU A 85 2.16 0.50 0.19
CA LEU A 85 2.43 1.78 0.83
C LEU A 85 3.88 1.80 1.29
N LYS A 86 4.62 2.79 0.84
CA LYS A 86 6.01 3.01 1.22
C LYS A 86 6.10 4.21 2.13
N ARG A 87 6.96 4.15 3.15
CA ARG A 87 7.39 5.32 3.90
C ARG A 87 8.12 6.29 2.95
N LEU A 88 7.86 7.58 3.12
CA LEU A 88 8.68 8.59 2.43
C LEU A 88 10.11 8.53 2.96
N ASP A 89 11.07 8.60 2.06
CA ASP A 89 12.48 8.62 2.43
C ASP A 89 12.80 9.93 3.18
N ASP A 90 13.61 9.83 4.22
CA ASP A 90 14.09 10.98 4.97
C ASP A 90 15.10 11.78 4.11
N ILE A 91 15.15 13.08 4.34
CA ILE A 91 16.15 13.96 3.70
C ILE A 91 17.38 13.95 4.62
N ASP A 92 18.36 13.13 4.29
CA ASP A 92 19.53 12.92 5.14
C ASP A 92 20.65 13.92 4.85
N VAL A 93 20.73 14.41 3.62
CA VAL A 93 21.78 15.36 3.19
C VAL A 93 21.17 16.56 2.47
N PRO A 94 21.84 17.74 2.49
CA PRO A 94 21.32 18.98 1.88
C PRO A 94 21.08 18.89 0.36
N SER A 95 21.68 17.91 -0.33
CA SER A 95 21.50 17.68 -1.76
C SER A 95 20.29 16.80 -2.10
N ASP A 96 19.67 16.17 -1.10
CA ASP A 96 18.53 15.30 -1.32
C ASP A 96 17.25 16.10 -1.59
N ASN A 97 16.50 15.62 -2.55
CA ASN A 97 15.18 16.15 -2.82
C ASN A 97 14.13 15.34 -2.05
N ALA A 98 13.16 16.03 -1.47
CA ALA A 98 12.02 15.38 -0.86
C ALA A 98 11.30 14.48 -1.89
N ASN A 99 11.12 13.20 -1.55
CA ASN A 99 10.36 12.26 -2.38
C ASN A 99 8.85 12.49 -2.23
N VAL A 100 8.43 13.72 -2.55
CA VAL A 100 7.05 14.19 -2.41
C VAL A 100 6.52 14.59 -3.78
N PRO A 101 5.36 14.10 -4.20
CA PRO A 101 4.73 14.51 -5.45
C PRO A 101 4.55 16.03 -5.52
N PHE A 102 4.68 16.58 -6.72
CA PHE A 102 4.63 18.04 -6.94
C PHE A 102 3.39 18.71 -6.29
N ARG A 103 2.23 18.05 -6.33
CA ARG A 103 0.98 18.54 -5.73
C ARG A 103 1.05 18.75 -4.20
N PHE A 104 1.97 18.06 -3.51
CA PHE A 104 2.16 18.19 -2.06
C PHE A 104 3.22 19.22 -1.66
N LEU A 105 3.99 19.79 -2.59
CA LEU A 105 5.05 20.75 -2.27
C LEU A 105 4.52 22.02 -1.57
N PRO A 106 3.40 22.64 -2.00
CA PRO A 106 2.80 23.77 -1.27
C PRO A 106 2.42 23.41 0.17
N CYS A 107 1.81 22.23 0.37
CA CYS A 107 1.47 21.70 1.67
C CYS A 107 2.71 21.47 2.54
N LEU A 108 3.77 20.89 2.00
CA LEU A 108 5.04 20.68 2.71
C LEU A 108 5.62 22.03 3.18
N THR A 109 5.65 23.02 2.31
CA THR A 109 6.18 24.37 2.61
C THR A 109 5.34 25.05 3.71
N ALA A 110 4.01 24.99 3.62
CA ALA A 110 3.11 25.53 4.61
C ALA A 110 3.24 24.82 5.96
N GLY A 111 3.39 23.48 5.95
CA GLY A 111 3.63 22.68 7.14
C GLY A 111 4.94 23.03 7.83
N MET A 112 6.03 23.16 7.08
CA MET A 112 7.33 23.60 7.64
C MET A 112 7.22 24.98 8.28
N ALA A 113 6.56 25.95 7.61
CA ALA A 113 6.34 27.29 8.15
C ALA A 113 5.54 27.26 9.45
N TYR A 114 4.48 26.44 9.51
CA TYR A 114 3.66 26.24 10.71
C TYR A 114 4.48 25.67 11.87
N TYR A 115 5.24 24.58 11.65
CA TYR A 115 6.07 23.98 12.69
C TYR A 115 7.20 24.90 13.17
N LEU A 116 7.79 25.68 12.26
CA LEU A 116 8.79 26.67 12.62
C LEU A 116 8.19 27.80 13.45
N ALA A 117 6.97 28.26 13.13
CA ALA A 117 6.28 29.31 13.86
C ALA A 117 5.99 28.93 15.31
N MET A 118 5.68 27.66 15.59
CA MET A 118 5.48 27.20 16.96
C MET A 118 6.72 27.45 17.86
N LYS A 119 7.93 27.48 17.27
CA LYS A 119 9.18 27.70 18.00
C LYS A 119 9.63 29.16 17.97
N LYS A 120 9.35 29.92 16.91
CA LYS A 120 9.97 31.22 16.65
C LYS A 120 8.99 32.39 16.57
N ALA A 121 7.70 32.15 16.29
CA ALA A 121 6.70 33.18 16.06
C ALA A 121 5.29 32.74 16.53
N PRO A 122 5.05 32.59 17.85
CA PRO A 122 3.79 32.07 18.40
C PRO A 122 2.56 32.83 17.92
N ASP A 123 2.68 34.14 17.66
CA ASP A 123 1.59 34.99 17.22
C ASP A 123 1.06 34.65 15.81
N ARG A 124 1.85 33.94 15.01
CA ARG A 124 1.49 33.53 13.63
C ARG A 124 1.01 32.10 13.52
N VAL A 125 1.05 31.34 14.60
CA VAL A 125 0.75 29.90 14.57
C VAL A 125 -0.66 29.61 14.06
N SER A 126 -1.67 30.35 14.53
CA SER A 126 -3.06 30.14 14.12
C SER A 126 -3.29 30.40 12.62
N LEU A 127 -2.68 31.48 12.10
CA LEU A 127 -2.77 31.82 10.68
C LEU A 127 -2.08 30.76 9.80
N LEU A 128 -0.85 30.39 10.16
CA LEU A 128 -0.08 29.42 9.39
C LEU A 128 -0.66 28.01 9.48
N LYS A 129 -1.32 27.67 10.58
CA LYS A 129 -2.08 26.43 10.69
C LYS A 129 -3.24 26.41 9.68
N ALA A 130 -4.01 27.49 9.59
CA ALA A 130 -5.13 27.57 8.65
C ALA A 130 -4.67 27.42 7.19
N VAL A 131 -3.53 28.04 6.83
CA VAL A 131 -2.93 27.90 5.49
C VAL A 131 -2.48 26.45 5.25
N TYR A 132 -1.83 25.82 6.23
CA TYR A 132 -1.42 24.42 6.12
C TYR A 132 -2.61 23.48 5.94
N ASP A 133 -3.67 23.65 6.73
CA ASP A 133 -4.88 22.81 6.65
C ASP A 133 -5.57 22.95 5.28
N GLU A 134 -5.59 24.16 4.70
CA GLU A 134 -6.12 24.42 3.36
C GLU A 134 -5.29 23.75 2.27
N GLU A 135 -3.96 23.93 2.28
CA GLU A 135 -3.06 23.32 1.29
C GLU A 135 -3.06 21.80 1.40
N PHE A 136 -3.12 21.25 2.62
CA PHE A 136 -3.25 19.82 2.84
C PHE A 136 -4.54 19.26 2.23
N LYS A 137 -5.66 19.95 2.48
CA LYS A 137 -6.94 19.54 1.91
C LYS A 137 -6.93 19.58 0.38
N ARG A 138 -6.35 20.63 -0.21
CA ARG A 138 -6.20 20.75 -1.67
C ARG A 138 -5.39 19.59 -2.25
N ALA A 139 -4.23 19.32 -1.65
CA ALA A 139 -3.36 18.22 -2.09
C ALA A 139 -4.06 16.86 -2.00
N MET A 140 -4.79 16.60 -0.93
CA MET A 140 -5.57 15.37 -0.75
C MET A 140 -6.74 15.25 -1.74
N ASP A 141 -7.38 16.36 -2.10
CA ASP A 141 -8.46 16.37 -3.10
C ASP A 141 -7.91 16.11 -4.52
N GLU A 142 -6.69 16.56 -4.82
CA GLU A 142 -6.00 16.27 -6.09
C GLU A 142 -5.49 14.82 -6.17
N ASP A 143 -5.15 14.24 -5.01
CA ASP A 143 -4.62 12.86 -4.92
C ASP A 143 -5.71 11.78 -4.99
N ARG A 144 -6.99 12.17 -4.93
CA ARG A 144 -8.10 11.23 -5.03
C ARG A 144 -8.07 10.48 -6.35
N ASP A 145 -8.22 9.15 -6.25
CA ASP A 145 -8.51 8.33 -7.42
C ASP A 145 -9.83 8.78 -8.07
N ARG A 146 -9.76 9.08 -9.37
CA ARG A 146 -10.91 9.50 -10.19
C ARG A 146 -11.54 8.33 -10.93
N ALA A 147 -11.52 7.12 -10.35
CA ALA A 147 -12.22 5.99 -10.93
C ALA A 147 -13.72 6.29 -11.05
N SER A 148 -14.26 6.09 -12.24
CA SER A 148 -15.71 6.22 -12.46
C SER A 148 -16.43 5.07 -11.78
N PHE A 149 -17.24 5.36 -10.77
CA PHE A 149 -18.14 4.39 -10.16
C PHE A 149 -19.45 4.33 -10.94
N SER A 150 -19.72 3.20 -11.59
CA SER A 150 -21.00 2.93 -12.25
C SER A 150 -21.79 1.92 -11.39
N ALA A 151 -22.77 2.41 -10.66
CA ALA A 151 -23.73 1.54 -9.97
C ALA A 151 -24.87 1.24 -10.93
N VAL A 152 -24.94 0.00 -11.42
CA VAL A 152 -26.10 -0.49 -12.19
C VAL A 152 -27.08 -1.11 -11.19
N PRO A 153 -28.30 -0.56 -11.02
CA PRO A 153 -29.31 -1.20 -10.16
C PRO A 153 -29.61 -2.59 -10.69
N GLY A 154 -29.46 -3.60 -9.83
CA GLY A 154 -29.88 -4.97 -10.17
C GLY A 154 -31.38 -5.00 -10.47
N ARG A 155 -31.76 -5.48 -11.65
CA ARG A 155 -33.17 -5.77 -11.94
C ARG A 155 -33.60 -6.96 -11.08
N SER A 156 -34.34 -6.69 -10.00
CA SER A 156 -35.11 -7.73 -9.36
C SER A 156 -36.28 -8.10 -10.26
N TYR A 157 -36.22 -9.29 -10.87
CA TYR A 157 -37.40 -9.86 -11.53
C TYR A 157 -38.37 -10.27 -10.42
N PHE A 158 -39.42 -9.47 -10.22
CA PHE A 158 -40.58 -9.95 -9.50
C PHE A 158 -41.29 -10.96 -10.40
N ASN A 159 -41.09 -12.24 -10.15
CA ASN A 159 -42.01 -13.28 -10.66
C ASN A 159 -43.33 -13.13 -9.89
N ASN A 160 -44.31 -12.49 -10.51
CA ASN A 160 -45.71 -12.62 -10.08
C ASN A 160 -46.20 -13.99 -10.53
N TYR A 161 -46.41 -14.86 -9.57
CA TYR A 161 -47.33 -16.00 -9.71
C TYR A 161 -48.71 -15.59 -9.19
#